data_eab16c0939edd20e5a566d881392760e
#
_entry.id   eab16c0939edd20e5a566d881392760e
#
_cell.length_a   1.000
_cell.length_b   1.000
_cell.length_c   1.000
_cell.angle_alpha   90.00
_cell.angle_beta   90.00
_cell.angle_gamma   90.00
#
_symmetry.space_group_name_H-M   'P 1'
#
loop_
_entity.id
_entity.type
_entity.pdbx_description
1 polymer ?
#
loop_
_entity_poly.entity_id
_entity_poly.type
_entity_poly.pdbx_seq_one_letter_code
_entity_poly.pdbx_strand_id
1 'polypeptide(L)'
;MLAPGAPDHHNPFMEPITLSTERLLLRPFGPQDAEDTHAACQDPGIRRWTVVPSPYTRADAELFTGKLSPQGWADDTMYNFAVVLRESGALVGAVGVNSRVLTGTYEVGFWTAREHRGRGYTTEAVREAARWSFTDLAADRLEWRAEVGNVPSRAVALKAGFRMEGDQRSALFNKGTRRDVWIGALIPADLGLAGTHPYLPAPGVSATP
;
A
#
# COMPACT_ATOMS: atom_id res chain seq x y z
N MET A 1 -6.18 5.13 -42.48
CA MET A 1 -5.11 4.20 -42.08
C MET A 1 -5.07 4.22 -40.56
N LEU A 2 -5.72 3.24 -39.96
CA LEU A 2 -5.81 3.10 -38.48
C LEU A 2 -4.48 2.49 -38.00
N ALA A 3 -3.87 3.10 -36.99
CA ALA A 3 -2.68 2.54 -36.35
C ALA A 3 -3.01 1.19 -35.68
N PRO A 4 -2.07 0.22 -35.65
CA PRO A 4 -2.30 -1.04 -34.97
C PRO A 4 -2.48 -0.81 -33.47
N GLY A 5 -3.53 -1.40 -32.91
CA GLY A 5 -3.91 -1.28 -31.52
C GLY A 5 -2.77 -1.68 -30.59
N ALA A 6 -2.64 -0.91 -29.51
CA ALA A 6 -1.83 -1.31 -28.36
C ALA A 6 -2.28 -2.69 -27.86
N PRO A 7 -1.38 -3.55 -27.40
CA PRO A 7 -1.75 -4.84 -26.86
C PRO A 7 -2.70 -4.64 -25.66
N ASP A 8 -3.83 -5.32 -25.74
CA ASP A 8 -4.85 -5.38 -24.70
C ASP A 8 -4.26 -6.19 -23.52
N HIS A 9 -3.57 -5.52 -22.59
CA HIS A 9 -2.97 -6.15 -21.41
C HIS A 9 -3.98 -6.25 -20.26
N HIS A 10 -5.26 -6.27 -20.57
CA HIS A 10 -6.26 -6.56 -19.56
C HIS A 10 -6.36 -8.07 -19.38
N ASN A 11 -5.47 -8.64 -18.57
CA ASN A 11 -5.74 -9.96 -17.98
C ASN A 11 -6.95 -9.75 -17.06
N PRO A 12 -8.08 -10.42 -17.26
CA PRO A 12 -9.31 -10.14 -16.52
C PRO A 12 -9.21 -10.42 -15.02
N PHE A 13 -8.12 -11.03 -14.56
CA PHE A 13 -7.87 -11.27 -13.12
C PHE A 13 -6.36 -11.29 -12.87
N MET A 14 -5.90 -10.47 -11.91
CA MET A 14 -4.53 -10.49 -11.44
C MET A 14 -4.30 -11.72 -10.57
N GLU A 15 -3.50 -12.67 -11.05
CA GLU A 15 -3.10 -13.81 -10.20
C GLU A 15 -2.27 -13.32 -9.00
N PRO A 16 -2.52 -13.88 -7.80
CA PRO A 16 -1.74 -13.53 -6.62
C PRO A 16 -0.23 -13.82 -6.82
N ILE A 17 0.59 -12.81 -6.60
CA ILE A 17 2.04 -12.88 -6.83
C ILE A 17 2.83 -12.68 -5.54
N THR A 18 4.11 -13.03 -5.58
CA THR A 18 5.07 -12.74 -4.51
C THR A 18 6.16 -11.82 -5.04
N LEU A 19 6.38 -10.70 -4.35
CA LEU A 19 7.47 -9.78 -4.62
C LEU A 19 8.64 -10.11 -3.69
N SER A 20 9.86 -9.89 -4.15
CA SER A 20 11.06 -10.20 -3.40
C SER A 20 12.01 -9.01 -3.39
N THR A 21 12.49 -8.66 -2.21
CA THR A 21 13.54 -7.66 -2.00
C THR A 21 14.79 -8.32 -1.43
N GLU A 22 15.78 -7.52 -1.03
CA GLU A 22 16.98 -8.06 -0.38
C GLU A 22 16.64 -8.83 0.92
N ARG A 23 15.77 -8.30 1.75
CA ARG A 23 15.47 -8.81 3.09
C ARG A 23 14.08 -9.39 3.25
N LEU A 24 13.15 -9.11 2.32
CA LEU A 24 11.73 -9.36 2.49
C LEU A 24 11.15 -10.19 1.35
N LEU A 25 10.09 -10.94 1.69
CA LEU A 25 9.10 -11.43 0.74
C LEU A 25 7.78 -10.72 1.05
N LEU A 26 7.14 -10.20 0.00
CA LEU A 26 5.78 -9.67 0.05
C LEU A 26 4.91 -10.68 -0.69
N ARG A 27 4.15 -11.47 0.04
CA ARG A 27 3.29 -12.50 -0.53
C ARG A 27 1.82 -12.27 -0.15
N PRO A 28 0.86 -12.78 -0.89
CA PRO A 28 -0.54 -12.73 -0.46
C PRO A 28 -0.71 -13.30 0.94
N PHE A 29 -1.66 -12.72 1.70
CA PHE A 29 -2.07 -13.29 2.97
C PHE A 29 -2.77 -14.63 2.76
N GLY A 30 -2.63 -15.51 3.76
CA GLY A 30 -3.35 -16.76 3.83
C GLY A 30 -3.75 -17.09 5.28
N PRO A 31 -4.55 -18.16 5.50
CA PRO A 31 -5.02 -18.54 6.84
C PRO A 31 -3.90 -18.75 7.87
N GLN A 32 -2.70 -19.15 7.40
CA GLN A 32 -1.52 -19.35 8.25
C GLN A 32 -1.03 -18.06 8.92
N ASP A 33 -1.40 -16.89 8.41
CA ASP A 33 -0.97 -15.59 8.93
C ASP A 33 -1.89 -15.05 10.04
N ALA A 34 -2.98 -15.74 10.34
CA ALA A 34 -4.01 -15.23 11.25
C ALA A 34 -3.49 -15.00 12.68
N GLU A 35 -2.67 -15.91 13.20
CA GLU A 35 -2.12 -15.79 14.56
C GLU A 35 -1.18 -14.60 14.70
N ASP A 36 -0.20 -14.49 13.78
CA ASP A 36 0.77 -13.39 13.79
C ASP A 36 0.10 -12.04 13.51
N THR A 37 -0.89 -12.00 12.62
CA THR A 37 -1.68 -10.81 12.35
C THR A 37 -2.49 -10.38 13.58
N HIS A 38 -3.13 -11.35 14.26
CA HIS A 38 -3.85 -11.08 15.49
C HIS A 38 -2.91 -10.50 16.55
N ALA A 39 -1.76 -11.15 16.79
CA ALA A 39 -0.78 -10.70 17.78
C ALA A 39 -0.26 -9.28 17.47
N ALA A 40 0.14 -9.02 16.23
CA ALA A 40 0.62 -7.70 15.80
C ALA A 40 -0.44 -6.60 15.96
N CYS A 41 -1.71 -6.88 15.61
CA CYS A 41 -2.80 -5.92 15.71
C CYS A 41 -3.32 -5.66 17.13
N GLN A 42 -2.76 -6.33 18.18
CA GLN A 42 -2.96 -5.92 19.56
C GLN A 42 -2.19 -4.64 19.91
N ASP A 43 -1.21 -4.23 19.10
CA ASP A 43 -0.47 -2.98 19.30
C ASP A 43 -1.40 -1.76 19.28
N PRO A 44 -1.39 -0.92 20.33
CA PRO A 44 -2.25 0.27 20.40
C PRO A 44 -1.99 1.27 19.27
N GLY A 45 -0.75 1.34 18.76
CA GLY A 45 -0.37 2.22 17.66
C GLY A 45 -1.01 1.77 16.34
N ILE A 46 -1.00 0.47 16.04
CA ILE A 46 -1.69 -0.06 14.85
C ILE A 46 -3.18 0.25 14.95
N ARG A 47 -3.82 -0.06 16.07
CA ARG A 47 -5.24 0.22 16.29
C ARG A 47 -5.57 1.71 16.24
N ARG A 48 -4.66 2.57 16.70
CA ARG A 48 -4.87 4.03 16.69
C ARG A 48 -4.82 4.63 15.28
N TRP A 49 -3.87 4.22 14.47
CA TRP A 49 -3.52 4.89 13.23
C TRP A 49 -4.05 4.21 11.97
N THR A 50 -4.66 3.04 12.09
CA THR A 50 -5.19 2.29 10.95
C THR A 50 -6.69 2.07 11.07
N VAL A 51 -7.28 1.51 10.00
CA VAL A 51 -8.70 1.12 9.97
C VAL A 51 -8.96 -0.24 10.64
N VAL A 52 -7.94 -0.87 11.18
CA VAL A 52 -8.06 -2.13 11.94
C VAL A 52 -9.09 -1.97 13.06
N PRO A 53 -10.05 -2.90 13.21
CA PRO A 53 -11.05 -2.85 14.27
C PRO A 53 -10.47 -2.69 15.68
N SER A 54 -11.24 -2.11 16.59
CA SER A 54 -10.84 -1.96 17.99
C SER A 54 -12.03 -2.24 18.90
N PRO A 55 -12.04 -3.34 19.68
CA PRO A 55 -10.97 -4.34 19.81
C PRO A 55 -10.74 -5.12 18.52
N TYR A 56 -9.53 -5.65 18.33
CA TYR A 56 -9.19 -6.57 17.24
C TYR A 56 -9.20 -8.00 17.76
N THR A 57 -10.05 -8.83 17.22
CA THR A 57 -10.24 -10.20 17.68
C THR A 57 -9.50 -11.20 16.77
N ARG A 58 -9.36 -12.44 17.25
CA ARG A 58 -8.83 -13.53 16.43
C ARG A 58 -9.71 -13.78 15.20
N ALA A 59 -11.03 -13.72 15.36
CA ALA A 59 -11.97 -13.85 14.25
C ALA A 59 -11.78 -12.78 13.18
N ASP A 60 -11.44 -11.53 13.57
CA ASP A 60 -11.11 -10.47 12.60
C ASP A 60 -9.84 -10.80 11.81
N ALA A 61 -8.82 -11.37 12.46
CA ALA A 61 -7.61 -11.80 11.78
C ALA A 61 -7.86 -12.96 10.82
N GLU A 62 -8.61 -13.98 11.24
CA GLU A 62 -9.02 -15.11 10.41
C GLU A 62 -9.86 -14.66 9.20
N LEU A 63 -10.79 -13.74 9.41
CA LEU A 63 -11.60 -13.14 8.35
C LEU A 63 -10.72 -12.36 7.36
N PHE A 64 -9.81 -11.52 7.86
CA PHE A 64 -8.93 -10.71 7.01
C PHE A 64 -7.99 -11.58 6.18
N THR A 65 -7.27 -12.51 6.82
CA THR A 65 -6.23 -13.29 6.15
C THR A 65 -6.80 -14.41 5.27
N GLY A 66 -7.90 -15.05 5.70
CA GLY A 66 -8.48 -16.20 5.01
C GLY A 66 -9.58 -15.86 4.00
N LYS A 67 -10.16 -14.65 4.07
CA LYS A 67 -11.28 -14.30 3.18
C LYS A 67 -11.12 -12.93 2.53
N LEU A 68 -11.02 -11.83 3.30
CA LEU A 68 -11.06 -10.47 2.72
C LEU A 68 -9.85 -10.18 1.83
N SER A 69 -8.65 -10.57 2.27
CA SER A 69 -7.44 -10.37 1.49
C SER A 69 -7.42 -11.21 0.21
N PRO A 70 -7.68 -12.53 0.24
CA PRO A 70 -7.83 -13.33 -1.00
C PRO A 70 -8.93 -12.80 -1.93
N GLN A 71 -10.07 -12.38 -1.39
CA GLN A 71 -11.17 -11.85 -2.19
C GLN A 71 -10.76 -10.55 -2.90
N GLY A 72 -10.04 -9.66 -2.20
CA GLY A 72 -9.55 -8.41 -2.78
C GLY A 72 -8.64 -8.63 -4.00
N TRP A 73 -7.81 -9.68 -3.98
CA TRP A 73 -7.02 -10.12 -5.13
C TRP A 73 -7.90 -10.64 -6.26
N ALA A 74 -8.89 -11.47 -5.94
CA ALA A 74 -9.81 -12.04 -6.94
C ALA A 74 -10.70 -10.98 -7.62
N ASP A 75 -11.01 -9.90 -6.92
CA ASP A 75 -11.86 -8.80 -7.41
C ASP A 75 -11.05 -7.63 -8.01
N ASP A 76 -9.72 -7.70 -8.06
CA ASP A 76 -8.82 -6.63 -8.48
C ASP A 76 -9.06 -5.28 -7.75
N THR A 77 -9.47 -5.36 -6.49
CA THR A 77 -9.81 -4.17 -5.70
C THR A 77 -8.79 -3.85 -4.61
N MET A 78 -8.12 -4.89 -4.08
CA MET A 78 -7.26 -4.76 -2.92
C MET A 78 -6.16 -5.84 -2.93
N TYR A 79 -4.94 -5.43 -3.10
CA TYR A 79 -3.78 -6.30 -3.16
C TYR A 79 -3.01 -6.22 -1.84
N ASN A 80 -3.39 -7.08 -0.89
CA ASN A 80 -2.74 -7.13 0.42
C ASN A 80 -1.59 -8.13 0.43
N PHE A 81 -0.42 -7.65 0.81
CA PHE A 81 0.77 -8.45 1.00
C PHE A 81 1.08 -8.61 2.49
N ALA A 82 1.26 -9.85 2.93
CA ALA A 82 1.99 -10.17 4.14
C ALA A 82 3.49 -9.91 3.88
N VAL A 83 4.08 -9.03 4.65
CA VAL A 83 5.51 -8.73 4.55
C VAL A 83 6.24 -9.61 5.54
N VAL A 84 7.07 -10.52 5.06
CA VAL A 84 7.80 -11.47 5.90
C VAL A 84 9.31 -11.38 5.68
N LEU A 85 10.10 -11.67 6.71
CA LEU A 85 11.55 -11.77 6.59
C LEU A 85 11.93 -13.00 5.77
N ARG A 86 12.80 -12.84 4.78
CA ARG A 86 13.29 -13.97 3.96
C ARG A 86 14.03 -15.01 4.78
N GLU A 87 14.79 -14.56 5.77
CA GLU A 87 15.63 -15.42 6.59
C GLU A 87 14.82 -16.34 7.52
N SER A 88 13.78 -15.80 8.16
CA SER A 88 13.06 -16.50 9.24
C SER A 88 11.60 -16.80 8.92
N GLY A 89 11.03 -16.18 7.90
CA GLY A 89 9.59 -16.23 7.63
C GLY A 89 8.73 -15.41 8.61
N ALA A 90 9.32 -14.70 9.56
CA ALA A 90 8.58 -13.92 10.55
C ALA A 90 7.79 -12.78 9.89
N LEU A 91 6.54 -12.60 10.32
CA LEU A 91 5.67 -11.53 9.84
C LEU A 91 6.15 -10.17 10.36
N VAL A 92 6.59 -9.31 9.45
CA VAL A 92 7.03 -7.94 9.74
C VAL A 92 5.85 -6.98 9.80
N GLY A 93 4.85 -7.20 8.94
CA GLY A 93 3.71 -6.30 8.79
C GLY A 93 2.92 -6.57 7.54
N ALA A 94 2.19 -5.56 7.09
CA ALA A 94 1.40 -5.62 5.86
C ALA A 94 1.63 -4.39 4.99
N VAL A 95 1.56 -4.59 3.69
CA VAL A 95 1.41 -3.53 2.69
C VAL A 95 0.20 -3.88 1.83
N GLY A 96 -0.74 -2.95 1.70
CA GLY A 96 -1.90 -3.09 0.83
C GLY A 96 -1.89 -2.01 -0.24
N VAL A 97 -2.20 -2.38 -1.48
CA VAL A 97 -2.44 -1.46 -2.60
C VAL A 97 -3.90 -1.59 -2.98
N ASN A 98 -4.64 -0.50 -2.85
CA ASN A 98 -6.10 -0.50 -3.03
C ASN A 98 -6.47 0.35 -4.24
N SER A 99 -7.37 -0.15 -5.09
CA SER A 99 -7.90 0.62 -6.21
C SER A 99 -8.70 1.83 -5.71
N ARG A 100 -8.61 2.95 -6.45
CA ARG A 100 -9.38 4.16 -6.18
C ARG A 100 -10.43 4.36 -7.27
N VAL A 101 -11.41 5.21 -7.01
CA VAL A 101 -12.47 5.53 -7.98
C VAL A 101 -11.90 6.10 -9.28
N LEU A 102 -10.82 6.88 -9.21
CA LEU A 102 -10.14 7.40 -10.39
C LEU A 102 -9.28 6.30 -11.01
N THR A 103 -9.58 5.97 -12.25
CA THR A 103 -8.84 4.96 -13.05
C THR A 103 -7.33 5.23 -13.03
N GLY A 104 -6.54 4.17 -12.90
CA GLY A 104 -5.08 4.25 -12.82
C GLY A 104 -4.54 4.82 -11.51
N THR A 105 -5.43 5.13 -10.54
CA THR A 105 -5.03 5.62 -9.23
C THR A 105 -5.24 4.55 -8.16
N TYR A 106 -4.20 4.32 -7.36
CA TYR A 106 -4.22 3.38 -6.24
C TYR A 106 -3.79 4.09 -4.96
N GLU A 107 -4.11 3.51 -3.82
CA GLU A 107 -3.68 3.98 -2.50
C GLU A 107 -2.89 2.89 -1.79
N VAL A 108 -1.71 3.23 -1.28
CA VAL A 108 -0.92 2.32 -0.44
C VAL A 108 -1.20 2.57 1.04
N GLY A 109 -1.50 1.48 1.75
CA GLY A 109 -1.59 1.45 3.20
C GLY A 109 -0.63 0.42 3.78
N PHE A 110 -0.21 0.61 5.03
CA PHE A 110 0.72 -0.32 5.68
C PHE A 110 0.65 -0.23 7.21
N TRP A 111 1.06 -1.31 7.85
CA TRP A 111 1.39 -1.35 9.28
C TRP A 111 2.60 -2.25 9.52
N THR A 112 3.28 -2.03 10.65
CA THR A 112 4.49 -2.77 11.03
C THR A 112 4.33 -3.29 12.45
N ALA A 113 4.58 -4.57 12.63
CA ALA A 113 4.63 -5.19 13.95
C ALA A 113 5.69 -4.48 14.82
N ARG A 114 5.37 -4.28 16.10
CA ARG A 114 6.14 -3.43 17.00
C ARG A 114 7.62 -3.78 17.06
N GLU A 115 7.94 -5.06 17.14
CA GLU A 115 9.29 -5.62 17.25
C GLU A 115 10.14 -5.43 16.00
N HIS A 116 9.51 -5.11 14.85
CA HIS A 116 10.18 -4.91 13.57
C HIS A 116 10.31 -3.44 13.16
N ARG A 117 9.82 -2.50 13.98
CA ARG A 117 9.91 -1.06 13.68
C ARG A 117 11.34 -0.53 13.74
N GLY A 118 11.59 0.59 13.07
CA GLY A 118 12.89 1.27 13.08
C GLY A 118 13.98 0.61 12.22
N ARG A 119 13.70 -0.51 11.55
CA ARG A 119 14.68 -1.28 10.76
C ARG A 119 14.61 -1.02 9.25
N GLY A 120 13.71 -0.14 8.81
CA GLY A 120 13.55 0.22 7.39
C GLY A 120 12.74 -0.77 6.56
N TYR A 121 12.25 -1.85 7.13
CA TYR A 121 11.51 -2.90 6.40
C TYR A 121 10.26 -2.36 5.68
N THR A 122 9.46 -1.54 6.36
CA THR A 122 8.25 -0.97 5.77
C THR A 122 8.57 -0.07 4.58
N THR A 123 9.62 0.73 4.66
CA THR A 123 10.09 1.57 3.53
C THR A 123 10.51 0.71 2.34
N GLU A 124 11.25 -0.37 2.59
CA GLU A 124 11.68 -1.33 1.56
C GLU A 124 10.47 -2.01 0.90
N ALA A 125 9.52 -2.48 1.71
CA ALA A 125 8.30 -3.12 1.21
C ALA A 125 7.41 -2.14 0.40
N VAL A 126 7.23 -0.91 0.88
CA VAL A 126 6.43 0.11 0.17
C VAL A 126 7.07 0.50 -1.17
N ARG A 127 8.40 0.60 -1.26
CA ARG A 127 9.10 0.86 -2.52
C ARG A 127 8.87 -0.26 -3.53
N GLU A 128 8.95 -1.50 -3.09
CA GLU A 128 8.74 -2.65 -3.97
C GLU A 128 7.29 -2.73 -4.43
N ALA A 129 6.33 -2.55 -3.52
CA ALA A 129 4.91 -2.50 -3.87
C ALA A 129 4.59 -1.35 -4.84
N ALA A 130 5.24 -0.18 -4.67
CA ALA A 130 5.09 0.95 -5.58
C ALA A 130 5.64 0.63 -6.98
N ARG A 131 6.82 0.02 -7.07
CA ARG A 131 7.39 -0.42 -8.34
C ARG A 131 6.45 -1.37 -9.07
N TRP A 132 5.99 -2.41 -8.38
CA TRP A 132 5.02 -3.36 -8.90
C TRP A 132 3.73 -2.69 -9.36
N SER A 133 3.21 -1.73 -8.60
CA SER A 133 1.98 -1.02 -8.98
C SER A 133 2.13 -0.30 -10.33
N PHE A 134 3.32 0.24 -10.61
CA PHE A 134 3.57 0.94 -11.87
C PHE A 134 3.91 0.01 -13.03
N THR A 135 4.53 -1.16 -12.78
CA THR A 135 4.94 -2.07 -13.86
C THR A 135 3.85 -3.08 -14.22
N ASP A 136 3.15 -3.61 -13.22
CA ASP A 136 2.24 -4.76 -13.39
C ASP A 136 0.77 -4.36 -13.32
N LEU A 137 0.38 -3.44 -12.39
CA LEU A 137 -0.97 -2.87 -12.34
C LEU A 137 -1.17 -1.71 -13.32
N ALA A 138 -0.11 -1.28 -14.01
CA ALA A 138 -0.14 -0.13 -14.91
C ALA A 138 -0.71 1.14 -14.23
N ALA A 139 -0.41 1.34 -12.95
CA ALA A 139 -0.84 2.52 -12.21
C ALA A 139 -0.18 3.77 -12.79
N ASP A 140 -0.94 4.85 -12.88
CA ASP A 140 -0.41 6.18 -13.22
C ASP A 140 -0.04 6.98 -11.98
N ARG A 141 -0.64 6.61 -10.85
CA ARG A 141 -0.50 7.32 -9.58
C ARG A 141 -0.72 6.39 -8.40
N LEU A 142 0.18 6.44 -7.43
CA LEU A 142 0.05 5.77 -6.14
C LEU A 142 -0.04 6.82 -5.04
N GLU A 143 -1.18 6.90 -4.36
CA GLU A 143 -1.40 7.79 -3.23
C GLU A 143 -0.99 7.14 -1.91
N TRP A 144 -0.51 7.96 -1.01
CA TRP A 144 -0.40 7.67 0.41
C TRP A 144 -1.22 8.69 1.19
N ARG A 145 -2.01 8.20 2.14
CA ARG A 145 -2.84 9.04 2.99
C ARG A 145 -2.68 8.62 4.44
N ALA A 146 -2.55 9.57 5.35
CA ALA A 146 -2.51 9.30 6.78
C ALA A 146 -3.15 10.42 7.57
N GLU A 147 -3.77 10.08 8.71
CA GLU A 147 -4.27 11.09 9.65
C GLU A 147 -3.13 12.04 10.05
N VAL A 148 -3.40 13.33 10.07
CA VAL A 148 -2.45 14.36 10.53
C VAL A 148 -1.98 14.02 11.94
N GLY A 149 -0.65 14.01 12.13
CA GLY A 149 -0.01 13.59 13.38
C GLY A 149 0.55 12.17 13.36
N ASN A 150 0.25 11.34 12.35
CA ASN A 150 0.89 10.04 12.16
C ASN A 150 2.30 10.20 11.57
N VAL A 151 3.20 10.79 12.36
CA VAL A 151 4.59 11.10 11.95
C VAL A 151 5.37 9.87 11.50
N PRO A 152 5.25 8.70 12.14
CA PRO A 152 5.95 7.49 11.68
C PRO A 152 5.53 7.06 10.26
N SER A 153 4.23 7.10 9.94
CA SER A 153 3.74 6.77 8.60
C SER A 153 4.24 7.78 7.55
N ARG A 154 4.20 9.08 7.88
CA ARG A 154 4.74 10.14 7.01
C ARG A 154 6.23 9.95 6.74
N ALA A 155 7.00 9.54 7.74
CA ALA A 155 8.44 9.28 7.57
C ALA A 155 8.70 8.10 6.62
N VAL A 156 7.88 7.06 6.65
CA VAL A 156 7.96 5.95 5.69
C VAL A 156 7.64 6.44 4.29
N ALA A 157 6.56 7.19 4.09
CA ALA A 157 6.17 7.73 2.79
C ALA A 157 7.27 8.60 2.17
N LEU A 158 7.81 9.55 2.94
CA LEU A 158 8.90 10.41 2.47
C LEU A 158 10.15 9.59 2.09
N LYS A 159 10.55 8.63 2.92
CA LYS A 159 11.69 7.74 2.63
C LYS A 159 11.43 6.82 1.43
N ALA A 160 10.19 6.45 1.18
CA ALA A 160 9.82 5.68 0.00
C ALA A 160 9.82 6.52 -1.29
N GLY A 161 9.86 7.85 -1.18
CA GLY A 161 9.94 8.78 -2.31
C GLY A 161 8.65 9.55 -2.58
N PHE A 162 7.61 9.37 -1.76
CA PHE A 162 6.35 10.11 -1.93
C PHE A 162 6.57 11.61 -1.78
N ARG A 163 5.98 12.37 -2.67
CA ARG A 163 5.92 13.84 -2.58
C ARG A 163 4.65 14.24 -1.85
N MET A 164 4.78 15.09 -0.84
CA MET A 164 3.63 15.61 -0.12
C MET A 164 2.89 16.62 -0.98
N GLU A 165 1.57 16.53 -1.03
CA GLU A 165 0.72 17.38 -1.86
C GLU A 165 -0.21 18.27 -1.04
N GLY A 166 -0.26 18.08 0.26
CA GLY A 166 -0.99 18.96 1.18
C GLY A 166 -1.82 18.21 2.22
N ASP A 167 -2.73 18.97 2.82
CA ASP A 167 -3.63 18.52 3.87
C ASP A 167 -5.08 18.58 3.36
N GLN A 168 -5.85 17.57 3.69
CA GLN A 168 -7.28 17.50 3.38
C GLN A 168 -8.08 17.51 4.68
N ARG A 169 -8.87 18.56 4.89
CA ARG A 169 -9.71 18.69 6.09
C ARG A 169 -10.85 17.69 6.08
N SER A 170 -11.09 17.03 7.22
CA SER A 170 -12.24 16.12 7.41
C SER A 170 -12.32 14.96 6.38
N ALA A 171 -11.19 14.57 5.79
CA ALA A 171 -11.15 13.64 4.66
C ALA A 171 -11.09 12.16 5.04
N LEU A 172 -10.78 11.84 6.30
CA LEU A 172 -10.80 10.48 6.82
C LEU A 172 -11.94 10.34 7.82
N PHE A 173 -12.78 9.31 7.64
CA PHE A 173 -13.72 8.87 8.67
C PHE A 173 -13.21 7.56 9.27
N ASN A 174 -12.80 7.60 10.53
CA ASN A 174 -12.27 6.43 11.23
C ASN A 174 -12.82 6.40 12.66
N LYS A 175 -13.36 5.25 13.06
CA LYS A 175 -13.89 4.97 14.40
C LYS A 175 -14.84 6.06 14.90
N GLY A 176 -15.82 6.40 14.05
CA GLY A 176 -16.87 7.37 14.37
C GLY A 176 -16.46 8.84 14.34
N THR A 177 -15.22 9.15 13.93
CA THR A 177 -14.71 10.53 13.95
C THR A 177 -14.12 10.93 12.60
N ARG A 178 -14.38 12.15 12.16
CA ARG A 178 -13.73 12.78 11.01
C ARG A 178 -12.35 13.31 11.43
N ARG A 179 -11.35 13.11 10.55
CA ARG A 179 -9.96 13.48 10.77
C ARG A 179 -9.40 14.19 9.56
N ASP A 180 -8.44 15.07 9.80
CA ASP A 180 -7.65 15.69 8.75
C ASP A 180 -6.57 14.71 8.30
N VAL A 181 -6.21 14.78 7.02
CA VAL A 181 -5.34 13.82 6.36
C VAL A 181 -4.20 14.53 5.64
N TRP A 182 -2.99 14.08 5.84
CA TRP A 182 -1.90 14.33 4.90
C TRP A 182 -2.07 13.46 3.67
N ILE A 183 -1.83 14.03 2.50
CA ILE A 183 -1.79 13.32 1.23
C ILE A 183 -0.41 13.49 0.58
N GLY A 184 0.10 12.43 0.01
CA GLY A 184 1.28 12.41 -0.84
C GLY A 184 1.10 11.37 -1.94
N ALA A 185 1.89 11.51 -3.00
CA ALA A 185 1.83 10.57 -4.12
C ALA A 185 3.21 10.26 -4.69
N LEU A 186 3.25 9.12 -5.38
CA LEU A 186 4.27 8.73 -6.35
C LEU A 186 3.63 8.64 -7.73
N ILE A 187 4.39 9.00 -8.74
CA ILE A 187 4.10 8.70 -10.15
C ILE A 187 5.25 7.87 -10.73
N PRO A 188 5.07 7.17 -11.85
CA PRO A 188 6.13 6.33 -12.43
C PRO A 188 7.46 7.05 -12.62
N ALA A 189 7.43 8.32 -13.06
CA ALA A 189 8.64 9.13 -13.26
C ALA A 189 9.46 9.36 -11.98
N ASP A 190 8.85 9.36 -10.80
CA ASP A 190 9.57 9.48 -9.51
C ASP A 190 10.46 8.27 -9.21
N LEU A 191 10.17 7.12 -9.85
CA LEU A 191 10.97 5.90 -9.77
C LEU A 191 11.79 5.63 -11.05
N GLY A 192 11.85 6.60 -11.98
CA GLY A 192 12.53 6.44 -13.26
C GLY A 192 11.83 5.46 -14.22
N LEU A 193 10.54 5.25 -14.04
CA LEU A 193 9.71 4.36 -14.86
C LEU A 193 8.91 5.16 -15.90
N ALA A 194 8.58 4.53 -17.02
CA ALA A 194 7.62 5.07 -17.97
C ALA A 194 6.19 4.94 -17.42
N GLY A 195 5.38 5.98 -17.59
CA GLY A 195 3.96 5.91 -17.27
C GLY A 195 3.15 5.27 -18.40
N THR A 196 1.99 4.71 -18.07
CA THR A 196 1.03 4.17 -19.05
C THR A 196 0.41 5.31 -19.87
N HIS A 197 0.10 6.43 -19.23
CA HIS A 197 -0.42 7.62 -19.87
C HIS A 197 0.59 8.77 -19.83
N PRO A 198 0.61 9.65 -20.85
CA PRO A 198 1.44 10.86 -20.82
C PRO A 198 1.07 11.76 -19.63
N TYR A 199 2.08 12.24 -18.90
CA TYR A 199 1.90 13.22 -17.84
C TYR A 199 2.42 14.59 -18.28
N LEU A 200 1.55 15.60 -18.20
CA LEU A 200 1.90 16.99 -18.45
C LEU A 200 1.92 17.76 -17.11
N PRO A 201 3.09 18.02 -16.54
CA PRO A 201 3.18 18.79 -15.30
C PRO A 201 2.74 20.24 -15.50
N ALA A 202 2.17 20.85 -14.45
CA ALA A 202 1.81 22.25 -14.47
C ALA A 202 3.07 23.14 -14.66
N PRO A 203 2.98 24.22 -15.45
CA PRO A 203 4.09 25.16 -15.59
C PRO A 203 4.55 25.73 -14.24
N GLY A 204 5.84 25.72 -13.97
CA GLY A 204 6.43 26.27 -12.74
C GLY A 204 6.43 25.34 -11.51
N VAL A 205 5.84 24.15 -11.62
CA VAL A 205 6.03 23.09 -10.62
C VAL A 205 7.30 22.34 -10.98
N SER A 206 8.45 22.84 -10.55
CA SER A 206 9.71 22.11 -10.67
C SER A 206 9.61 20.75 -10.00
N ALA A 207 10.00 19.72 -10.72
CA ALA A 207 10.36 18.45 -10.15
C ALA A 207 11.65 18.64 -9.33
N THR A 208 11.54 19.28 -8.16
CA THR A 208 12.67 19.35 -7.22
C THR A 208 12.71 18.07 -6.43
N PRO A 209 13.87 17.40 -6.35
CA PRO A 209 14.05 16.11 -5.70
C PRO A 209 13.76 16.16 -4.21
#